data_0bd218b03c46a190500bbfb07ee84f52
#
_entry.id   0bd218b03c46a190500bbfb07ee84f52
#
_cell.length_a   1.000
_cell.length_b   1.000
_cell.length_c   1.000
_cell.angle_alpha   90.00
_cell.angle_beta   90.00
_cell.angle_gamma   90.00
#
_symmetry.space_group_name_H-M   'P 1'
#
loop_
_entity.id
_entity.type
_entity.pdbx_description
1 polymer ?
#
loop_
_entity_poly.entity_id
_entity_poly.type
_entity_poly.pdbx_seq_one_letter_code
_entity_poly.pdbx_strand_id
1 'polypeptide(L)'
;MAIPLQITVDARDPGRLAAFWAFALGYVLQSPRPGYIDEDDEEQYTAIVDPSGAGPRVLFQRVPEDKVAKNRLHFDVNSGHGAADRRAAVRRHANQLVSAGARILREMDEPTGWWVVLQDPEGNEFCLQ
;
A
#
# COMPACT_ATOMS: atom_id res chain seq x y z
N MET A 1 20.04 14.15 11.64
CA MET A 1 18.59 14.01 11.86
C MET A 1 17.92 13.65 10.55
N ALA A 2 17.08 12.64 10.56
CA ALA A 2 16.35 12.25 9.36
C ALA A 2 15.29 13.30 8.98
N ILE A 3 15.09 13.49 7.68
CA ILE A 3 14.07 14.39 7.16
C ILE A 3 12.81 13.56 6.89
N PRO A 4 11.64 13.97 7.43
CA PRO A 4 10.40 13.28 7.14
C PRO A 4 10.07 13.31 5.64
N LEU A 5 9.44 12.24 5.16
CA LEU A 5 9.00 12.17 3.78
C LEU A 5 7.52 11.78 3.69
N GLN A 6 6.93 12.10 2.56
CA GLN A 6 5.64 11.61 2.12
C GLN A 6 5.86 10.74 0.90
N ILE A 7 5.10 9.66 0.80
CA ILE A 7 5.08 8.81 -0.39
C ILE A 7 3.88 9.21 -1.24
N THR A 8 4.11 9.48 -2.53
CA THR A 8 3.04 9.75 -3.48
C THR A 8 3.00 8.64 -4.52
N VAL A 9 1.83 8.07 -4.73
CA VAL A 9 1.57 6.97 -5.66
C VAL A 9 0.63 7.45 -6.74
N ASP A 10 1.03 7.33 -7.99
CA ASP A 10 0.18 7.60 -9.13
C ASP A 10 -0.87 6.49 -9.27
N ALA A 11 -2.12 6.86 -9.51
CA ALA A 11 -3.25 5.94 -9.54
C ALA A 11 -4.28 6.33 -10.59
N ARG A 12 -4.92 5.32 -11.18
CA ARG A 12 -6.09 5.55 -12.04
C ARG A 12 -7.33 5.83 -11.20
N ASP A 13 -7.44 5.19 -10.07
CA ASP A 13 -8.53 5.36 -9.10
C ASP A 13 -7.94 5.55 -7.70
N PRO A 14 -7.60 6.79 -7.32
CA PRO A 14 -6.97 7.08 -6.04
C PRO A 14 -7.77 6.61 -4.82
N GLY A 15 -9.09 6.78 -4.85
CA GLY A 15 -9.96 6.39 -3.73
C GLY A 15 -9.93 4.88 -3.48
N ARG A 16 -10.06 4.10 -4.55
CA ARG A 16 -10.01 2.63 -4.46
C ARG A 16 -8.64 2.13 -4.01
N LEU A 17 -7.58 2.67 -4.60
CA LEU A 17 -6.22 2.27 -4.27
C LEU A 17 -5.85 2.66 -2.84
N ALA A 18 -6.26 3.85 -2.40
CA ALA A 18 -6.09 4.30 -1.02
C ALA A 18 -6.82 3.39 -0.02
N ALA A 19 -8.05 2.97 -0.31
CA ALA A 19 -8.80 2.05 0.54
C ALA A 19 -8.09 0.69 0.66
N PHE A 20 -7.55 0.16 -0.44
CA PHE A 20 -6.76 -1.07 -0.41
C PHE A 20 -5.53 -0.92 0.50
N TRP A 21 -4.73 0.12 0.30
CA TRP A 21 -3.50 0.32 1.06
C TRP A 21 -3.75 0.69 2.53
N ALA A 22 -4.84 1.41 2.84
CA ALA A 22 -5.25 1.64 4.22
C ALA A 22 -5.53 0.31 4.93
N PHE A 23 -6.26 -0.59 4.28
CA PHE A 23 -6.50 -1.94 4.80
C PHE A 23 -5.20 -2.74 4.95
N ALA A 24 -4.34 -2.72 3.93
CA ALA A 24 -3.09 -3.49 3.91
C ALA A 24 -2.12 -3.08 5.01
N LEU A 25 -2.05 -1.78 5.30
CA LEU A 25 -1.08 -1.21 6.25
C LEU A 25 -1.66 -0.95 7.64
N GLY A 26 -2.97 -1.09 7.84
CA GLY A 26 -3.62 -0.66 9.07
C GLY A 26 -3.66 0.86 9.22
N TYR A 27 -3.64 1.57 8.11
CA TYR A 27 -3.78 3.02 8.03
C TYR A 27 -5.24 3.43 7.97
N VAL A 28 -5.50 4.70 8.14
CA VAL A 28 -6.83 5.30 8.00
C VAL A 28 -6.83 6.35 6.90
N LEU A 29 -7.99 6.54 6.27
CA LEU A 29 -8.19 7.63 5.32
C LEU A 29 -8.07 8.96 6.07
N GLN A 30 -7.29 9.88 5.51
CA GLN A 30 -7.18 11.21 6.07
C GLN A 30 -8.39 12.04 5.63
N SER A 31 -9.12 12.56 6.61
CA SER A 31 -10.21 13.50 6.32
C SER A 31 -9.67 14.76 5.67
N PRO A 32 -10.39 15.34 4.70
CA PRO A 32 -10.02 16.62 4.10
C PRO A 32 -9.82 17.68 5.20
N ARG A 33 -8.76 18.48 5.06
CA ARG A 33 -8.57 19.61 5.96
C ARG A 33 -9.57 20.70 5.57
N PRO A 34 -10.37 21.25 6.50
CA PRO A 34 -11.28 22.35 6.19
C PRO A 34 -10.54 23.51 5.51
N GLY A 35 -11.04 23.96 4.36
CA GLY A 35 -10.47 25.07 3.60
C GLY A 35 -9.34 24.73 2.64
N TYR A 36 -9.01 23.44 2.47
CA TYR A 36 -7.89 23.02 1.61
C TYR A 36 -8.30 22.21 0.37
N ILE A 37 -9.55 21.77 0.28
CA ILE A 37 -9.99 20.89 -0.80
C ILE A 37 -11.31 21.40 -1.36
N ASP A 38 -11.32 21.71 -2.65
CA ASP A 38 -12.53 21.81 -3.44
C ASP A 38 -13.10 20.40 -3.66
N GLU A 39 -14.40 20.27 -3.85
CA GLU A 39 -15.05 18.97 -4.09
C GLU A 39 -14.44 18.21 -5.27
N ASP A 40 -13.86 18.92 -6.23
CA ASP A 40 -13.14 18.36 -7.38
C ASP A 40 -11.79 17.71 -6.99
N ASP A 41 -11.20 18.08 -5.86
CA ASP A 41 -9.88 17.55 -5.44
C ASP A 41 -9.95 16.15 -4.84
N GLU A 42 -11.07 15.73 -4.26
CA GLU A 42 -11.25 14.38 -3.72
C GLU A 42 -11.16 13.31 -4.81
N GLU A 43 -11.57 13.62 -6.04
CA GLU A 43 -11.41 12.71 -7.17
C GLU A 43 -9.98 12.64 -7.67
N GLN A 44 -9.17 13.66 -7.41
CA GLN A 44 -7.78 13.76 -7.86
C GLN A 44 -6.79 13.24 -6.83
N TYR A 45 -7.10 13.36 -5.54
CA TYR A 45 -6.19 13.03 -4.45
C TYR A 45 -6.91 12.32 -3.32
N THR A 46 -6.29 11.26 -2.81
CA THR A 46 -6.74 10.60 -1.58
C THR A 46 -5.51 10.25 -0.76
N ALA A 47 -5.52 10.57 0.52
CA ALA A 47 -4.40 10.28 1.41
C ALA A 47 -4.79 9.31 2.51
N ILE A 48 -3.81 8.52 2.94
CA ILE A 48 -3.90 7.65 4.10
C ILE A 48 -2.77 7.99 5.07
N VAL A 49 -3.03 7.82 6.36
CA VAL A 49 -2.07 8.10 7.42
C VAL A 49 -2.05 6.97 8.44
N ASP A 50 -0.88 6.76 9.03
CA ASP A 50 -0.73 5.92 10.21
C ASP A 50 -1.44 6.61 11.39
N PRO A 51 -2.44 5.97 12.02
CA PRO A 51 -3.14 6.58 13.15
C PRO A 51 -2.24 6.85 14.34
N SER A 52 -1.10 6.14 14.47
CA SER A 52 -0.10 6.43 15.52
C SER A 52 0.82 7.60 15.17
N GLY A 53 0.86 8.01 13.91
CA GLY A 53 1.74 9.07 13.42
C GLY A 53 3.19 8.64 13.20
N ALA A 54 3.54 7.38 13.41
CA ALA A 54 4.92 6.89 13.27
C ALA A 54 5.32 6.63 11.81
N GLY A 55 4.38 6.18 10.98
CA GLY A 55 4.64 5.90 9.58
C GLY A 55 4.45 7.12 8.66
N PRO A 56 4.99 7.06 7.43
CA PRO A 56 4.83 8.14 6.48
C PRO A 56 3.39 8.25 5.97
N ARG A 57 2.97 9.47 5.67
CA ARG A 57 1.73 9.73 4.93
C ARG A 57 1.88 9.19 3.51
N VAL A 58 0.84 8.56 2.98
CA VAL A 58 0.80 8.11 1.59
C VAL A 58 -0.33 8.84 0.86
N LEU A 59 0.03 9.54 -0.21
CA LEU A 59 -0.90 10.27 -1.08
C LEU A 59 -1.05 9.49 -2.39
N PHE A 60 -2.30 9.28 -2.80
CA PHE A 60 -2.63 8.70 -4.10
C PHE A 60 -3.15 9.82 -4.99
N GLN A 61 -2.49 10.04 -6.13
CA GLN A 61 -2.85 11.11 -7.05
C GLN A 61 -3.29 10.51 -8.38
N ARG A 62 -4.38 11.05 -8.94
CA ARG A 62 -4.92 10.59 -10.19
C ARG A 62 -4.00 10.91 -11.35
N VAL A 63 -3.77 9.92 -12.20
CA VAL A 63 -3.06 10.06 -13.48
C VAL A 63 -3.88 9.38 -14.59
N PRO A 64 -3.78 9.84 -15.84
CA PRO A 64 -4.55 9.25 -16.94
C PRO A 64 -3.97 7.94 -17.46
N GLU A 65 -2.67 7.65 -17.19
CA GLU A 65 -2.00 6.46 -17.68
C GLU A 65 -2.18 5.26 -16.77
N ASP A 66 -2.32 4.07 -17.38
CA ASP A 66 -2.20 2.81 -16.68
C ASP A 66 -0.73 2.52 -16.37
N LYS A 67 -0.50 1.68 -15.34
CA LYS A 67 0.83 1.16 -15.07
C LYS A 67 1.22 0.16 -16.17
N VAL A 68 2.32 0.42 -16.86
CA VAL A 68 2.82 -0.41 -17.98
C VAL A 68 4.13 -1.08 -17.61
N ALA A 69 5.11 -0.32 -17.12
CA ALA A 69 6.43 -0.83 -16.77
C ALA A 69 6.43 -1.42 -15.34
N LYS A 70 7.40 -2.31 -15.07
CA LYS A 70 7.67 -2.78 -13.72
C LYS A 70 7.99 -1.59 -12.81
N ASN A 71 7.42 -1.58 -11.60
CA ASN A 71 7.71 -0.51 -10.65
C ASN A 71 9.19 -0.55 -10.21
N ARG A 72 9.76 0.63 -10.00
CA ARG A 72 11.16 0.82 -9.58
C ARG A 72 11.31 0.86 -8.06
N LEU A 73 10.23 1.22 -7.37
CA LEU A 73 10.12 1.16 -5.91
C LEU A 73 9.01 0.18 -5.57
N HIS A 74 9.18 -0.58 -4.50
CA HIS A 74 8.13 -1.44 -3.97
C HIS A 74 8.14 -1.41 -2.44
N PHE A 75 6.98 -1.69 -1.85
CA PHE A 75 6.88 -1.79 -0.40
C PHE A 75 7.19 -3.21 0.03
N ASP A 76 7.99 -3.34 1.09
CA ASP A 76 8.13 -4.57 1.85
C ASP A 76 7.33 -4.41 3.13
N VAL A 77 6.18 -5.06 3.19
CA VAL A 77 5.27 -4.96 4.34
C VAL A 77 5.59 -6.08 5.32
N ASN A 78 5.98 -5.72 6.53
CA ASN A 78 6.43 -6.67 7.55
C ASN A 78 5.25 -7.31 8.28
N SER A 79 4.42 -8.04 7.55
CA SER A 79 3.20 -8.68 8.05
C SER A 79 3.47 -9.75 9.11
N GLY A 80 4.63 -10.38 9.06
CA GLY A 80 5.02 -11.43 9.98
C GLY A 80 5.72 -10.92 11.24
N HIS A 81 5.92 -9.61 11.37
CA HIS A 81 6.64 -9.05 12.51
C HIS A 81 5.95 -9.39 13.83
N GLY A 82 6.71 -9.96 14.76
CA GLY A 82 6.20 -10.34 16.08
C GLY A 82 5.33 -11.60 16.12
N ALA A 83 5.05 -12.25 15.00
CA ALA A 83 4.25 -13.47 14.96
C ALA A 83 5.11 -14.69 15.36
N ALA A 84 4.50 -15.63 16.10
CA ALA A 84 5.15 -16.91 16.46
C ALA A 84 5.44 -17.74 15.21
N ASP A 85 4.50 -17.79 14.26
CA ASP A 85 4.70 -18.39 12.94
C ASP A 85 4.60 -17.29 11.88
N ARG A 86 5.75 -16.77 11.47
CA ARG A 86 5.87 -15.67 10.52
C ARG A 86 5.25 -16.02 9.17
N ARG A 87 5.54 -17.22 8.64
CA ARG A 87 5.03 -17.62 7.32
C ARG A 87 3.51 -17.75 7.33
N ALA A 88 2.94 -18.32 8.38
CA ALA A 88 1.48 -18.42 8.51
C ALA A 88 0.82 -17.06 8.60
N ALA A 89 1.40 -16.11 9.36
CA ALA A 89 0.88 -14.74 9.48
C ALA A 89 0.91 -14.02 8.12
N VAL A 90 2.01 -14.14 7.38
CA VAL A 90 2.17 -13.53 6.06
C VAL A 90 1.15 -14.13 5.07
N ARG A 91 1.00 -15.45 5.03
CA ARG A 91 0.03 -16.10 4.14
C ARG A 91 -1.41 -15.71 4.45
N ARG A 92 -1.74 -15.57 5.74
CA ARG A 92 -3.07 -15.10 6.16
C ARG A 92 -3.32 -13.68 5.67
N HIS A 93 -2.35 -12.77 5.85
CA HIS A 93 -2.45 -11.40 5.37
C HIS A 93 -2.56 -11.36 3.84
N ALA A 94 -1.74 -12.14 3.12
CA ALA A 94 -1.83 -12.25 1.67
C ALA A 94 -3.25 -12.65 1.21
N ASN A 95 -3.85 -13.64 1.84
CA ASN A 95 -5.22 -14.07 1.51
C ASN A 95 -6.27 -12.99 1.79
N GLN A 96 -6.12 -12.23 2.89
CA GLN A 96 -6.98 -11.08 3.17
C GLN A 96 -6.85 -10.02 2.10
N LEU A 97 -5.63 -9.75 1.63
CA LEU A 97 -5.38 -8.75 0.58
C LEU A 97 -5.92 -9.20 -0.78
N VAL A 98 -5.89 -10.49 -1.09
CA VAL A 98 -6.54 -11.03 -2.30
C VAL A 98 -8.04 -10.74 -2.26
N SER A 99 -8.69 -10.91 -1.12
CA SER A 99 -10.11 -10.57 -0.94
C SER A 99 -10.38 -9.06 -1.12
N ALA A 100 -9.37 -8.23 -0.89
CA ALA A 100 -9.44 -6.76 -1.08
C ALA A 100 -9.01 -6.30 -2.47
N GLY A 101 -8.62 -7.22 -3.36
CA GLY A 101 -8.30 -6.90 -4.76
C GLY A 101 -6.84 -7.11 -5.17
N ALA A 102 -5.98 -7.61 -4.28
CA ALA A 102 -4.61 -7.97 -4.62
C ALA A 102 -4.54 -9.28 -5.40
N ARG A 103 -3.41 -9.52 -6.02
CA ARG A 103 -3.10 -10.76 -6.72
C ARG A 103 -1.76 -11.30 -6.23
N ILE A 104 -1.73 -12.55 -5.77
CA ILE A 104 -0.50 -13.24 -5.40
C ILE A 104 0.21 -13.69 -6.69
N LEU A 105 1.49 -13.30 -6.84
CA LEU A 105 2.29 -13.71 -7.97
C LEU A 105 3.10 -14.97 -7.66
N ARG A 106 3.79 -15.00 -6.52
CA ARG A 106 4.65 -16.13 -6.13
C ARG A 106 5.12 -16.03 -4.70
N GLU A 107 5.55 -17.15 -4.13
CA GLU A 107 6.37 -17.19 -2.93
C GLU A 107 7.83 -17.31 -3.34
N MET A 108 8.71 -16.63 -2.60
CA MET A 108 10.16 -16.70 -2.76
C MET A 108 10.76 -17.32 -1.51
N ASP A 109 11.59 -18.36 -1.71
CA ASP A 109 12.33 -19.01 -0.62
C ASP A 109 13.79 -19.09 -1.05
N GLU A 110 14.59 -18.15 -0.56
CA GLU A 110 15.98 -17.99 -0.97
C GLU A 110 16.89 -17.93 0.26
N PRO A 111 18.22 -18.09 0.10
CA PRO A 111 19.15 -17.98 1.22
C PRO A 111 19.03 -16.66 1.99
N THR A 112 18.60 -15.59 1.34
CA THR A 112 18.41 -14.26 1.94
C THR A 112 17.12 -14.11 2.72
N GLY A 113 16.15 -15.03 2.57
CA GLY A 113 14.87 -14.98 3.28
C GLY A 113 13.71 -15.58 2.50
N TRP A 114 12.56 -15.51 3.12
CA TRP A 114 11.29 -15.95 2.53
C TRP A 114 10.28 -14.81 2.53
N TRP A 115 9.58 -14.62 1.41
CA TRP A 115 8.55 -13.60 1.26
C TRP A 115 7.54 -13.97 0.18
N VAL A 116 6.42 -13.25 0.14
CA VAL A 116 5.37 -13.40 -0.89
C VAL A 116 5.34 -12.13 -1.73
N VAL A 117 5.32 -12.30 -3.05
CA VAL A 117 5.19 -11.18 -4.00
C VAL A 117 3.76 -11.08 -4.47
N LEU A 118 3.18 -9.89 -4.38
CA LEU A 118 1.82 -9.61 -4.79
C LEU A 118 1.78 -8.39 -5.73
N GLN A 119 0.63 -8.20 -6.37
CA GLN A 119 0.26 -6.95 -7.02
C GLN A 119 -0.95 -6.34 -6.33
N ASP A 120 -0.95 -5.01 -6.20
CA ASP A 120 -2.11 -4.27 -5.74
C ASP A 120 -3.19 -4.19 -6.83
N PRO A 121 -4.38 -3.61 -6.58
CA PRO A 121 -5.45 -3.55 -7.57
C PRO A 121 -5.10 -2.84 -8.89
N GLU A 122 -4.04 -2.03 -8.90
CA GLU A 122 -3.57 -1.34 -10.11
C GLU A 122 -2.28 -1.95 -10.70
N GLY A 123 -1.86 -3.11 -10.20
CA GLY A 123 -0.72 -3.84 -10.73
C GLY A 123 0.64 -3.44 -10.14
N ASN A 124 0.68 -2.63 -9.09
CA ASN A 124 1.92 -2.31 -8.41
C ASN A 124 2.39 -3.52 -7.60
N GLU A 125 3.61 -3.95 -7.84
CA GLU A 125 4.21 -5.06 -7.09
C GLU A 125 4.63 -4.62 -5.69
N PHE A 126 4.40 -5.48 -4.71
CA PHE A 126 4.85 -5.33 -3.34
C PHE A 126 5.10 -6.70 -2.71
N CYS A 127 5.77 -6.73 -1.58
CA CYS A 127 6.10 -7.96 -0.86
C CYS A 127 5.52 -7.95 0.54
N LEU A 128 5.13 -9.12 1.02
CA LEU A 128 4.85 -9.40 2.42
C LEU A 128 5.95 -10.28 2.98
N GLN A 129 6.46 -9.91 4.17
CA GLN A 129 7.53 -10.68 4.85
C GLN A 129 7.35 -10.72 6.36
#